data_3670f2feab7e0cd57551a4ade63c4472
#
_entry.id   3670f2feab7e0cd57551a4ade63c4472
#
_cell.length_a   1.000
_cell.length_b   1.000
_cell.length_c   1.000
_cell.angle_alpha   90.00
_cell.angle_beta   90.00
_cell.angle_gamma   90.00
#
_symmetry.space_group_name_H-M   'P 1'
#
loop_
_entity.id
_entity.type
_entity.pdbx_description
1 polymer ?
#
loop_
_entity_poly.entity_id
_entity_poly.type
_entity_poly.pdbx_seq_one_letter_code
_entity_poly.pdbx_strand_id
1 'polypeptide(L)'
;MTPNKEDYLKCIYEIGTRQDKITNKEIAQHMQVSPPAVTEMMKKMLAEELLIKDKKAGYLLTDLGLQLVSDLYRKHRLIEVFLVQKLGYTTDEIHQEAEILEHTVSERFVAGLEKMLDFPETCPHGGTIPAKHQLLEEKYHQ
;
A
#
# COMPACT_ATOMS: atom_id res chain seq x y z
N MET A 1 -14.06 8.65 -5.95
CA MET A 1 -13.21 9.12 -4.84
C MET A 1 -11.82 9.48 -5.38
N THR A 2 -11.31 10.62 -4.97
CA THR A 2 -9.98 11.07 -5.40
C THR A 2 -8.90 10.24 -4.69
N PRO A 3 -7.91 9.69 -5.42
CA PRO A 3 -6.83 8.95 -4.78
C PRO A 3 -6.05 9.84 -3.82
N ASN A 4 -5.71 9.29 -2.66
CA ASN A 4 -4.92 9.99 -1.65
C ASN A 4 -3.45 9.56 -1.75
N LYS A 5 -2.61 10.15 -0.89
CA LYS A 5 -1.18 9.86 -0.85
C LYS A 5 -0.89 8.38 -0.65
N GLU A 6 -1.67 7.70 0.18
CA GLU A 6 -1.47 6.27 0.43
C GLU A 6 -1.70 5.43 -0.81
N ASP A 7 -2.69 5.79 -1.63
CA ASP A 7 -2.94 5.10 -2.91
C ASP A 7 -1.74 5.26 -3.85
N TYR A 8 -1.15 6.46 -3.90
CA TYR A 8 0.04 6.71 -4.71
C TYR A 8 1.24 5.91 -4.23
N LEU A 9 1.44 5.83 -2.91
CA LEU A 9 2.54 5.04 -2.35
C LEU A 9 2.43 3.57 -2.73
N LYS A 10 1.24 3.00 -2.63
CA LYS A 10 1.00 1.60 -3.02
C LYS A 10 1.25 1.41 -4.51
N CYS A 11 0.78 2.34 -5.33
CA CYS A 11 0.99 2.29 -6.78
C CYS A 11 2.48 2.27 -7.13
N ILE A 12 3.25 3.19 -6.53
CA ILE A 12 4.69 3.28 -6.77
C ILE A 12 5.38 1.99 -6.34
N TYR A 13 5.01 1.45 -5.19
CA TYR A 13 5.56 0.19 -4.71
C TYR A 13 5.27 -0.95 -5.70
N GLU A 14 4.02 -1.07 -6.15
CA GLU A 14 3.61 -2.12 -7.08
C GLU A 14 4.36 -2.02 -8.42
N ILE A 15 4.51 -0.81 -8.95
CA ILE A 15 5.28 -0.61 -10.19
C ILE A 15 6.73 -1.02 -9.94
N GLY A 16 7.31 -0.62 -8.81
CA GLY A 16 8.70 -0.93 -8.46
C GLY A 16 9.00 -2.41 -8.29
N THR A 17 7.99 -3.22 -7.94
CA THR A 17 8.16 -4.68 -7.85
C THR A 17 8.19 -5.35 -9.22
N ARG A 18 7.68 -4.69 -10.26
CA ARG A 18 7.56 -5.28 -11.59
C ARG A 18 8.61 -4.78 -12.59
N GLN A 19 9.14 -3.58 -12.37
CA GLN A 19 10.04 -2.95 -13.30
C GLN A 19 11.01 -2.00 -12.62
N ASP A 20 12.08 -1.65 -13.35
CA ASP A 20 13.17 -0.86 -12.80
C ASP A 20 12.92 0.64 -12.81
N LYS A 21 12.00 1.11 -13.65
CA LYS A 21 11.77 2.54 -13.82
C LYS A 21 10.33 2.92 -13.53
N ILE A 22 10.17 3.97 -12.74
CA ILE A 22 8.86 4.50 -12.34
C ILE A 22 8.74 5.92 -12.89
N THR A 23 7.78 6.16 -13.79
CA THR A 23 7.60 7.46 -14.43
C THR A 23 6.24 8.05 -14.06
N ASN A 24 6.13 9.38 -14.19
CA ASN A 24 4.85 10.07 -13.97
C ASN A 24 3.77 9.53 -14.91
N LYS A 25 4.13 9.22 -16.14
CA LYS A 25 3.19 8.67 -17.13
C LYS A 25 2.59 7.34 -16.66
N GLU A 26 3.43 6.44 -16.14
CA GLU A 26 2.97 5.15 -15.66
C GLU A 26 2.09 5.29 -14.43
N ILE A 27 2.46 6.18 -13.52
CA ILE A 27 1.66 6.45 -12.33
C ILE A 27 0.30 6.99 -12.75
N ALA A 28 0.28 7.96 -13.68
CA ALA A 28 -0.97 8.55 -14.18
C ALA A 28 -1.88 7.50 -14.81
N GLN A 29 -1.31 6.61 -15.62
CA GLN A 29 -2.06 5.53 -16.28
C GLN A 29 -2.59 4.52 -15.24
N HIS A 30 -1.75 4.10 -14.32
CA HIS A 30 -2.14 3.12 -13.30
C HIS A 30 -3.23 3.67 -12.38
N MET A 31 -3.10 4.92 -11.98
CA MET A 31 -4.04 5.57 -11.06
C MET A 31 -5.27 6.14 -11.75
N GLN A 32 -5.25 6.22 -13.08
CA GLN A 32 -6.32 6.85 -13.87
C GLN A 32 -6.56 8.29 -13.44
N VAL A 33 -5.47 9.05 -13.33
CA VAL A 33 -5.48 10.47 -12.97
C VAL A 33 -4.72 11.27 -14.02
N SER A 34 -4.87 12.59 -13.98
CA SER A 34 -4.18 13.47 -14.93
C SER A 34 -2.68 13.57 -14.60
N PRO A 35 -1.82 13.79 -15.62
CA PRO A 35 -0.40 14.03 -15.36
C PRO A 35 -0.11 15.18 -14.39
N PRO A 36 -0.83 16.33 -14.47
CA PRO A 36 -0.62 17.40 -13.47
C PRO A 36 -0.91 16.96 -12.03
N ALA A 37 -1.93 16.10 -11.82
CA ALA A 37 -2.26 15.58 -10.49
C ALA A 37 -1.10 14.75 -9.95
N VAL A 38 -0.49 13.91 -10.80
CA VAL A 38 0.68 13.12 -10.42
C VAL A 38 1.84 14.04 -10.04
N THR A 39 2.13 15.05 -10.87
CA THR A 39 3.22 15.98 -10.62
C THR A 39 3.07 16.66 -9.27
N GLU A 40 1.87 17.12 -8.93
CA GLU A 40 1.61 17.75 -7.64
C GLU A 40 1.84 16.80 -6.48
N MET A 41 1.31 15.59 -6.58
CA MET A 41 1.48 14.60 -5.52
C MET A 41 2.94 14.19 -5.36
N MET A 42 3.67 14.03 -6.47
CA MET A 42 5.10 13.69 -6.40
C MET A 42 5.91 14.79 -5.70
N LYS A 43 5.62 16.06 -5.98
CA LYS A 43 6.26 17.17 -5.28
C LYS A 43 6.02 17.10 -3.77
N LYS A 44 4.79 16.84 -3.38
CA LYS A 44 4.41 16.73 -1.97
C LYS A 44 5.14 15.58 -1.29
N MET A 45 5.18 14.43 -1.95
CA MET A 45 5.83 13.24 -1.39
C MET A 45 7.34 13.38 -1.32
N LEU A 46 7.95 14.08 -2.29
CA LEU A 46 9.37 14.40 -2.25
C LEU A 46 9.68 15.33 -1.08
N ALA A 47 8.84 16.35 -0.85
CA ALA A 47 9.01 17.28 0.27
C ALA A 47 8.85 16.57 1.61
N GLU A 48 8.02 15.55 1.69
CA GLU A 48 7.81 14.74 2.90
C GLU A 48 8.84 13.63 3.05
N GLU A 49 9.81 13.55 2.15
CA GLU A 49 10.88 12.55 2.16
C GLU A 49 10.40 11.10 2.05
N LEU A 50 9.26 10.91 1.39
CA LEU A 50 8.74 9.56 1.12
C LEU A 50 9.33 8.98 -0.15
N LEU A 51 9.81 9.85 -1.04
CA LEU A 51 10.44 9.51 -2.31
C LEU A 51 11.72 10.29 -2.47
N ILE A 52 12.60 9.77 -3.33
CA ILE A 52 13.71 10.54 -3.92
C ILE A 52 13.65 10.39 -5.43
N LYS A 53 14.22 11.36 -6.15
CA LYS A 53 14.39 11.25 -7.60
C LYS A 53 15.69 10.51 -7.89
N ASP A 54 15.66 9.64 -8.90
CA ASP A 54 16.81 8.90 -9.35
C ASP A 54 16.87 8.95 -10.88
N LYS A 55 18.08 9.11 -11.43
CA LYS A 55 18.25 9.23 -12.89
C LYS A 55 17.86 7.96 -13.63
N LYS A 56 18.09 6.79 -13.05
CA LYS A 56 17.76 5.52 -13.68
C LYS A 56 16.35 5.06 -13.35
N ALA A 57 16.00 5.10 -12.07
CA ALA A 57 14.73 4.55 -11.59
C ALA A 57 13.56 5.53 -11.69
N GLY A 58 13.80 6.81 -11.94
CA GLY A 58 12.78 7.85 -11.91
C GLY A 58 12.46 8.26 -10.49
N TYR A 59 11.77 7.41 -9.75
CA TYR A 59 11.49 7.62 -8.33
C TYR A 59 11.85 6.38 -7.54
N LEU A 60 12.35 6.60 -6.34
CA LEU A 60 12.60 5.53 -5.37
C LEU A 60 11.90 5.85 -4.07
N LEU A 61 11.28 4.86 -3.46
CA LEU A 61 10.73 5.00 -2.12
C LEU A 61 11.88 5.02 -1.12
N THR A 62 11.80 5.96 -0.17
CA THR A 62 12.73 5.99 0.97
C THR A 62 12.34 4.89 1.96
N ASP A 63 13.18 4.67 2.98
CA ASP A 63 12.83 3.74 4.05
C ASP A 63 11.52 4.14 4.73
N LEU A 64 11.31 5.45 4.91
CA LEU A 64 10.06 5.96 5.47
C LEU A 64 8.88 5.61 4.55
N GLY A 65 9.02 5.83 3.24
CA GLY A 65 8.01 5.47 2.27
C GLY A 65 7.69 3.98 2.28
N LEU A 66 8.72 3.14 2.34
CA LEU A 66 8.55 1.68 2.40
C LEU A 66 7.84 1.25 3.69
N GLN A 67 8.15 1.88 4.82
CA GLN A 67 7.44 1.59 6.07
C GLN A 67 5.96 1.91 5.98
N LEU A 68 5.61 3.05 5.39
CA LEU A 68 4.21 3.43 5.22
C LEU A 68 3.47 2.44 4.32
N VAL A 69 4.11 2.01 3.24
CA VAL A 69 3.54 0.99 2.35
C VAL A 69 3.33 -0.31 3.10
N SER A 70 4.33 -0.76 3.86
CA SER A 70 4.24 -1.98 4.66
C SER A 70 3.07 -1.92 5.65
N ASP A 71 2.91 -0.80 6.33
CA ASP A 71 1.81 -0.61 7.29
C ASP A 71 0.45 -0.65 6.58
N LEU A 72 0.36 -0.11 5.37
CA LEU A 72 -0.87 -0.18 4.57
C LEU A 72 -1.20 -1.61 4.18
N TYR A 73 -0.21 -2.39 3.72
CA TYR A 73 -0.43 -3.80 3.39
C TYR A 73 -0.81 -4.61 4.63
N ARG A 74 -0.23 -4.29 5.77
CA ARG A 74 -0.60 -4.93 7.04
C ARG A 74 -2.07 -4.70 7.34
N LYS A 75 -2.52 -3.46 7.28
CA LYS A 75 -3.93 -3.10 7.51
C LYS A 75 -4.85 -3.79 6.51
N HIS A 76 -4.51 -3.69 5.24
CA HIS A 76 -5.29 -4.29 4.16
C HIS A 76 -5.48 -5.79 4.36
N ARG A 77 -4.37 -6.49 4.61
CA ARG A 77 -4.37 -7.95 4.73
C ARG A 77 -5.08 -8.43 6.00
N LEU A 78 -4.93 -7.72 7.11
CA LEU A 78 -5.67 -8.02 8.35
C LEU A 78 -7.18 -7.81 8.17
N ILE A 79 -7.56 -6.73 7.50
CA ILE A 79 -8.96 -6.45 7.20
C ILE A 79 -9.54 -7.57 6.32
N GLU A 80 -8.80 -8.02 5.31
CA GLU A 80 -9.25 -9.12 4.46
C GLU A 80 -9.52 -10.38 5.25
N VAL A 81 -8.63 -10.75 6.19
CA VAL A 81 -8.83 -11.92 7.05
C VAL A 81 -10.12 -11.76 7.87
N PHE A 82 -10.32 -10.58 8.44
CA PHE A 82 -11.52 -10.27 9.22
C PHE A 82 -12.79 -10.43 8.38
N LEU A 83 -12.81 -9.87 7.19
CA LEU A 83 -13.98 -9.92 6.30
C LEU A 83 -14.36 -11.35 5.96
N VAL A 84 -13.39 -12.19 5.66
CA VAL A 84 -13.64 -13.59 5.32
C VAL A 84 -14.06 -14.40 6.55
N GLN A 85 -13.26 -14.33 7.61
CA GLN A 85 -13.46 -15.21 8.77
C GLN A 85 -14.66 -14.83 9.64
N LYS A 86 -14.92 -13.53 9.80
CA LYS A 86 -15.94 -13.06 10.74
C LYS A 86 -17.22 -12.59 10.06
N LEU A 87 -17.13 -12.05 8.85
CA LEU A 87 -18.30 -11.51 8.16
C LEU A 87 -18.75 -12.36 6.97
N GLY A 88 -18.01 -13.42 6.63
CA GLY A 88 -18.40 -14.35 5.58
C GLY A 88 -18.29 -13.80 4.16
N TYR A 89 -17.46 -12.78 3.94
CA TYR A 89 -17.19 -12.29 2.58
C TYR A 89 -16.48 -13.36 1.77
N THR A 90 -16.74 -13.39 0.47
CA THR A 90 -15.98 -14.25 -0.45
C THR A 90 -14.65 -13.58 -0.80
N THR A 91 -13.69 -14.37 -1.27
CA THR A 91 -12.39 -13.83 -1.67
C THR A 91 -12.48 -12.85 -2.84
N ASP A 92 -13.56 -12.91 -3.62
CA ASP A 92 -13.79 -11.98 -4.73
C ASP A 92 -14.27 -10.61 -4.26
N GLU A 93 -14.88 -10.55 -3.09
CA GLU A 93 -15.50 -9.32 -2.56
C GLU A 93 -14.58 -8.50 -1.66
N ILE A 94 -13.57 -9.13 -1.07
CA ILE A 94 -12.82 -8.52 0.02
C ILE A 94 -11.89 -7.39 -0.40
N HIS A 95 -11.35 -7.43 -1.62
CA HIS A 95 -10.31 -6.47 -2.02
C HIS A 95 -10.82 -5.03 -2.01
N GLN A 96 -11.97 -4.79 -2.64
CA GLN A 96 -12.55 -3.45 -2.71
C GLN A 96 -12.93 -2.91 -1.33
N GLU A 97 -13.53 -3.76 -0.50
CA GLU A 97 -13.91 -3.36 0.85
C GLU A 97 -12.69 -3.02 1.69
N ALA A 98 -11.64 -3.86 1.62
CA ALA A 98 -10.41 -3.62 2.35
C ALA A 98 -9.70 -2.33 1.88
N GLU A 99 -9.74 -2.03 0.58
CA GLU A 99 -9.19 -0.79 0.02
C GLU A 99 -9.81 0.44 0.66
N ILE A 100 -11.12 0.42 0.91
CA ILE A 100 -11.82 1.53 1.54
C ILE A 100 -11.44 1.64 3.02
N LEU A 101 -11.49 0.53 3.73
CA LEU A 101 -11.30 0.51 5.17
C LEU A 101 -9.86 0.81 5.61
N GLU A 102 -8.87 0.39 4.82
CA GLU A 102 -7.46 0.58 5.20
C GLU A 102 -7.07 2.04 5.40
N HIS A 103 -7.76 2.96 4.73
CA HIS A 103 -7.46 4.39 4.83
C HIS A 103 -8.15 5.08 6.03
N THR A 104 -9.06 4.39 6.68
CA THR A 104 -9.89 4.99 7.72
C THR A 104 -9.73 4.36 9.10
N VAL A 105 -9.21 3.14 9.18
CA VAL A 105 -9.07 2.45 10.47
C VAL A 105 -7.86 2.97 11.23
N SER A 106 -7.99 3.04 12.56
CA SER A 106 -6.91 3.47 13.43
C SER A 106 -5.95 2.31 13.73
N GLU A 107 -4.77 2.65 14.21
CA GLU A 107 -3.81 1.63 14.66
C GLU A 107 -4.37 0.79 15.81
N ARG A 108 -5.14 1.41 16.71
CA ARG A 108 -5.79 0.70 17.81
C ARG A 108 -6.80 -0.33 17.28
N PHE A 109 -7.56 0.04 16.26
CA PHE A 109 -8.52 -0.85 15.64
C PHE A 109 -7.81 -2.05 15.00
N VAL A 110 -6.73 -1.77 14.27
CA VAL A 110 -5.93 -2.81 13.61
C VAL A 110 -5.31 -3.77 14.62
N ALA A 111 -4.78 -3.24 15.72
CA ALA A 111 -4.23 -4.07 16.80
C ALA A 111 -5.31 -4.97 17.41
N GLY A 112 -6.52 -4.44 17.56
CA GLY A 112 -7.66 -5.23 18.05
C GLY A 112 -8.06 -6.33 17.09
N LEU A 113 -8.04 -6.04 15.77
CA LEU A 113 -8.30 -7.06 14.75
C LEU A 113 -7.27 -8.17 14.80
N GLU A 114 -6.01 -7.81 14.89
CA GLU A 114 -4.92 -8.80 14.93
C GLU A 114 -5.09 -9.74 16.12
N LYS A 115 -5.38 -9.19 17.27
CA LYS A 115 -5.61 -9.96 18.48
C LYS A 115 -6.83 -10.88 18.35
N MET A 116 -7.94 -10.34 17.85
CA MET A 116 -9.17 -11.09 17.67
C MET A 116 -9.00 -12.25 16.69
N LEU A 117 -8.17 -12.06 15.67
CA LEU A 117 -7.90 -13.06 14.64
C LEU A 117 -6.75 -14.00 15.02
N ASP A 118 -6.23 -13.89 16.24
CA ASP A 118 -5.15 -14.72 16.76
C ASP A 118 -3.85 -14.59 15.94
N PHE A 119 -3.48 -13.36 15.61
CA PHE A 119 -2.21 -13.02 14.94
C PHE A 119 -1.97 -13.82 13.66
N PRO A 120 -2.85 -13.68 12.64
CA PRO A 120 -2.69 -14.42 11.40
C PRO A 120 -1.41 -14.00 10.67
N GLU A 121 -0.76 -14.96 10.02
CA GLU A 121 0.50 -14.71 9.30
C GLU A 121 0.28 -14.44 7.81
N THR A 122 -0.85 -14.90 7.26
CA THR A 122 -1.16 -14.72 5.84
C THR A 122 -2.61 -14.27 5.63
N CYS A 123 -2.85 -13.55 4.54
CA CYS A 123 -4.18 -13.14 4.14
C CYS A 123 -4.86 -14.24 3.31
N PRO A 124 -6.17 -14.12 3.01
CA PRO A 124 -6.88 -15.13 2.21
C PRO A 124 -6.30 -15.37 0.83
N HIS A 125 -5.55 -14.41 0.27
CA HIS A 125 -4.87 -14.57 -1.02
C HIS A 125 -3.45 -15.14 -0.88
N GLY A 126 -3.02 -15.47 0.33
CA GLY A 126 -1.72 -16.05 0.59
C GLY A 126 -0.59 -15.06 0.81
N GLY A 127 -0.89 -13.76 0.80
CA GLY A 127 0.13 -12.73 1.07
C GLY A 127 0.52 -12.69 2.53
N THR A 128 1.80 -12.47 2.81
CA THR A 128 2.32 -12.34 4.16
C THR A 128 1.76 -11.09 4.85
N ILE A 129 1.38 -11.20 6.11
CA ILE A 129 0.95 -10.04 6.91
C ILE A 129 2.15 -9.57 7.70
N PRO A 130 2.77 -8.42 7.36
CA PRO A 130 3.93 -7.94 8.09
C PRO A 130 3.55 -7.48 9.49
N ALA A 131 4.47 -7.64 10.44
CA ALA A 131 4.31 -7.08 11.78
C ALA A 131 4.37 -5.55 11.69
N LYS A 132 3.90 -4.88 12.76
CA LYS A 132 3.95 -3.42 12.81
C LYS A 132 5.39 -2.93 12.60
N HIS A 133 5.57 -2.00 11.67
CA HIS A 133 6.88 -1.42 11.28
C HIS A 133 7.85 -2.40 10.63
N GLN A 134 7.44 -3.63 10.35
CA GLN A 134 8.24 -4.57 9.58
C GLN A 134 8.10 -4.25 8.11
N LEU A 135 9.20 -4.26 7.36
CA LEU A 135 9.15 -4.06 5.92
C LEU A 135 8.61 -5.30 5.22
N LEU A 136 7.95 -5.09 4.08
CA LEU A 136 7.45 -6.19 3.25
C LEU A 136 8.62 -6.98 2.70
N GLU A 137 8.42 -8.30 2.58
CA GLU A 137 9.41 -9.20 2.03
C GLU A 137 9.38 -9.23 0.50
N GLU A 138 8.30 -8.74 -0.11
CA GLU A 138 8.19 -8.66 -1.56
C GLU A 138 9.32 -7.82 -2.12
N LYS A 139 9.90 -8.29 -3.22
CA LYS A 139 11.01 -7.62 -3.86
C LYS A 139 10.63 -6.22 -4.31
N TYR A 140 11.37 -5.22 -3.86
CA TYR A 140 11.25 -3.86 -4.32
C TYR A 140 12.56 -3.44 -4.95
N HIS A 141 12.49 -2.87 -6.14
CA HIS A 141 13.67 -2.42 -6.88
C HIS A 141 14.14 -1.07 -6.35
N GLN A 142 15.41 -0.99 -5.94
CA GLN A 142 16.01 0.26 -5.45
C GLN A 142 17.18 0.68 -6.31
#